data_6e81e7741590c0d334ec1d6fabd6cfec
#
_entry.id   6e81e7741590c0d334ec1d6fabd6cfec
#
_cell.length_a   1.000
_cell.length_b   1.000
_cell.length_c   1.000
_cell.angle_alpha   90.00
_cell.angle_beta   90.00
_cell.angle_gamma   90.00
#
_symmetry.space_group_name_H-M   'P 1'
#
loop_
_entity.id
_entity.type
_entity.pdbx_description
1 polymer ?
#
loop_
_entity_poly.entity_id
_entity_poly.type
_entity_poly.pdbx_seq_one_letter_code
_entity_poly.pdbx_strand_id
1 'polypeptide(L)'
;AWLGRARLRQLTGKDWWTALGLTMMGNLIYYVCLASAIQRTGAPVSTMIIGTLPVVLPVFANLLYSQRDGKLPWRRLFPALVCIALGLACVNIAELHQGLPDFSPWRYGSGIALALISVVCWAWYALRNARWLRENPDKPPMMWATAQAGYLIACGWLHGQHADFPLPFGPRPAVFVTLMLAIAIFCSWVGAWCWNVASQRLPTVILGPLIVFETLAGLLYTFILRQSLPPLLTFSGILLLVLGVVSAVRARPEKPALQELVSEKK
;
A
#
# COMPACT_ATOMS: atom_id res chain seq x y z
N ALA A 1 9.16 11.66 -17.53
CA ALA A 1 7.99 12.17 -18.27
C ALA A 1 8.16 12.12 -19.80
N TRP A 2 9.34 12.46 -20.33
CA TRP A 2 9.59 12.47 -21.79
C TRP A 2 9.56 11.09 -22.45
N LEU A 3 10.10 10.07 -21.81
CA LEU A 3 10.15 8.68 -22.31
C LEU A 3 8.79 7.97 -22.43
N GLY A 4 7.73 8.51 -21.84
CA GLY A 4 6.40 7.91 -21.83
C GLY A 4 5.35 8.57 -22.74
N ARG A 5 5.60 9.75 -23.30
CA ARG A 5 4.58 10.53 -24.04
C ARG A 5 3.95 9.77 -25.21
N ALA A 6 4.74 9.08 -26.02
CA ALA A 6 4.23 8.32 -27.15
C ALA A 6 3.35 7.14 -26.72
N ARG A 7 3.63 6.57 -25.55
CA ARG A 7 2.86 5.43 -24.99
C ARG A 7 1.60 5.88 -24.26
N LEU A 8 1.57 7.06 -23.66
CA LEU A 8 0.37 7.62 -23.01
C LEU A 8 -0.78 7.86 -24.01
N ARG A 9 -0.48 8.04 -25.29
CA ARG A 9 -1.49 8.13 -26.37
C ARG A 9 -2.24 6.83 -26.62
N GLN A 10 -1.74 5.71 -26.11
CA GLN A 10 -2.42 4.39 -26.19
C GLN A 10 -3.54 4.23 -25.16
N LEU A 11 -3.61 5.14 -24.17
CA LEU A 11 -4.68 5.13 -23.18
C LEU A 11 -5.96 5.73 -23.78
N THR A 12 -7.05 4.99 -23.64
CA THR A 12 -8.38 5.45 -24.03
C THR A 12 -8.95 6.43 -23.00
N GLY A 13 -9.98 7.17 -23.35
CA GLY A 13 -10.68 8.04 -22.40
C GLY A 13 -11.19 7.28 -21.15
N LYS A 14 -11.62 6.02 -21.32
CA LYS A 14 -12.03 5.16 -20.20
C LYS A 14 -10.86 4.83 -19.26
N ASP A 15 -9.67 4.61 -19.82
CA ASP A 15 -8.46 4.35 -19.01
C ASP A 15 -8.10 5.57 -18.17
N TRP A 16 -8.20 6.77 -18.75
CA TRP A 16 -7.95 8.01 -18.02
C TRP A 16 -8.93 8.22 -16.87
N TRP A 17 -10.22 7.98 -17.07
CA TRP A 17 -11.19 8.01 -15.97
C TRP A 17 -10.92 6.97 -14.89
N THR A 18 -10.50 5.77 -15.29
CA THR A 18 -10.11 4.72 -14.34
C THR A 18 -8.85 5.12 -13.56
N ALA A 19 -7.84 5.68 -14.23
CA ALA A 19 -6.63 6.19 -13.59
C ALA A 19 -6.95 7.31 -12.60
N LEU A 20 -7.83 8.24 -12.97
CA LEU A 20 -8.30 9.31 -12.07
C LEU A 20 -8.97 8.73 -10.82
N GLY A 21 -9.94 7.84 -10.98
CA GLY A 21 -10.64 7.21 -9.86
C GLY A 21 -9.72 6.45 -8.92
N LEU A 22 -8.76 5.71 -9.49
CA LEU A 22 -7.75 4.98 -8.71
C LEU A 22 -6.81 5.94 -7.97
N THR A 23 -6.38 7.02 -8.62
CA THR A 23 -5.51 8.03 -8.00
C THR A 23 -6.24 8.78 -6.88
N MET A 24 -7.49 9.14 -7.09
CA MET A 24 -8.30 9.81 -6.07
C MET A 24 -8.47 8.93 -4.82
N MET A 25 -8.87 7.66 -5.00
CA MET A 25 -9.09 6.75 -3.87
C MET A 25 -7.78 6.27 -3.23
N GLY A 26 -6.82 5.80 -4.04
CA GLY A 26 -5.60 5.17 -3.54
C GLY A 26 -4.53 6.13 -3.06
N ASN A 27 -4.59 7.39 -3.48
CA ASN A 27 -3.60 8.39 -3.11
C ASN A 27 -4.25 9.58 -2.40
N LEU A 28 -5.13 10.35 -3.05
CA LEU A 28 -5.59 11.60 -2.47
C LEU A 28 -6.44 11.38 -1.20
N ILE A 29 -7.56 10.67 -1.31
CA ILE A 29 -8.46 10.40 -0.18
C ILE A 29 -7.73 9.60 0.90
N TYR A 30 -6.98 8.57 0.49
CA TYR A 30 -6.15 7.77 1.37
C TYR A 30 -5.22 8.64 2.24
N TYR A 31 -4.40 9.48 1.62
CA TYR A 31 -3.42 10.29 2.35
C TYR A 31 -4.08 11.41 3.17
N VAL A 32 -5.16 12.02 2.70
CA VAL A 32 -5.90 13.02 3.48
C VAL A 32 -6.50 12.39 4.73
N CYS A 33 -7.13 11.22 4.61
CA CYS A 33 -7.68 10.48 5.73
C CYS A 33 -6.58 10.03 6.70
N LEU A 34 -5.47 9.48 6.17
CA LEU A 34 -4.35 9.01 6.98
C LEU A 34 -3.67 10.17 7.75
N ALA A 35 -3.36 11.26 7.09
CA ALA A 35 -2.75 12.42 7.73
C ALA A 35 -3.66 13.02 8.81
N SER A 36 -4.97 13.10 8.53
CA SER A 36 -5.98 13.55 9.50
C SER A 36 -6.13 12.58 10.68
N ALA A 37 -6.00 11.28 10.45
CA ALA A 37 -5.99 10.26 11.48
C ALA A 37 -4.78 10.42 12.41
N ILE A 38 -3.57 10.55 11.84
CA ILE A 38 -2.32 10.74 12.58
C ILE A 38 -2.38 11.99 13.46
N GLN A 39 -2.93 13.10 12.96
CA GLN A 39 -3.11 14.32 13.73
C GLN A 39 -4.08 14.19 14.91
N ARG A 40 -4.98 13.22 14.88
CA ARG A 40 -6.02 13.00 15.89
C ARG A 40 -5.67 11.90 16.89
N THR A 41 -5.06 10.82 16.45
CA THR A 41 -4.75 9.64 17.29
C THR A 41 -3.26 9.44 17.54
N GLY A 42 -2.42 10.23 16.90
CA GLY A 42 -0.98 9.99 16.87
C GLY A 42 -0.55 8.96 15.83
N ALA A 43 0.74 8.97 15.52
CA ALA A 43 1.31 8.06 14.53
C ALA A 43 1.19 6.58 14.91
N PRO A 44 1.44 6.14 16.17
CA PRO A 44 1.41 4.72 16.54
C PRO A 44 0.06 4.05 16.22
N VAL A 45 -1.05 4.67 16.65
CA VAL A 45 -2.40 4.12 16.47
C VAL A 45 -2.79 4.06 14.99
N SER A 46 -2.54 5.13 14.25
CA SER A 46 -2.82 5.17 12.81
C SER A 46 -2.01 4.12 12.06
N THR A 47 -0.73 3.95 12.41
CA THR A 47 0.17 2.94 11.81
C THR A 47 -0.30 1.52 12.12
N MET A 48 -0.79 1.26 13.35
CA MET A 48 -1.38 -0.04 13.69
C MET A 48 -2.56 -0.40 12.78
N ILE A 49 -3.45 0.54 12.56
CA ILE A 49 -4.65 0.33 11.74
C ILE A 49 -4.26 0.10 10.28
N ILE A 50 -3.39 0.93 9.71
CA ILE A 50 -2.86 0.75 8.34
C ILE A 50 -2.07 -0.55 8.21
N GLY A 51 -1.32 -0.93 9.25
CA GLY A 51 -0.59 -2.19 9.34
C GLY A 51 -1.45 -3.45 9.22
N THR A 52 -2.79 -3.34 9.27
CA THR A 52 -3.69 -4.46 8.99
C THR A 52 -3.81 -4.81 7.50
N LEU A 53 -3.38 -3.94 6.58
CA LEU A 53 -3.46 -4.15 5.13
C LEU A 53 -2.88 -5.48 4.64
N PRO A 54 -1.74 -5.99 5.14
CA PRO A 54 -1.22 -7.30 4.75
C PRO A 54 -2.15 -8.47 5.06
N VAL A 55 -3.06 -8.30 6.01
CA VAL A 55 -4.08 -9.30 6.35
C VAL A 55 -5.38 -9.05 5.58
N VAL A 56 -5.81 -7.79 5.53
CA VAL A 56 -7.07 -7.36 4.90
C VAL A 56 -7.06 -7.66 3.40
N LEU A 57 -5.98 -7.30 2.71
CA LEU A 57 -5.90 -7.43 1.25
C LEU A 57 -6.00 -8.88 0.74
N PRO A 58 -5.25 -9.87 1.29
CA PRO A 58 -5.39 -11.27 0.87
C PRO A 58 -6.77 -11.85 1.15
N VAL A 59 -7.39 -11.47 2.28
CA VAL A 59 -8.77 -11.92 2.60
C VAL A 59 -9.74 -11.44 1.54
N PHE A 60 -9.76 -10.14 1.25
CA PHE A 60 -10.65 -9.59 0.22
C PHE A 60 -10.31 -10.09 -1.18
N ALA A 61 -9.01 -10.23 -1.51
CA ALA A 61 -8.58 -10.80 -2.78
C ALA A 61 -9.11 -12.24 -2.94
N ASN A 62 -8.97 -13.07 -1.91
CA ASN A 62 -9.42 -14.46 -1.95
C ASN A 62 -10.96 -14.59 -1.98
N LEU A 63 -11.70 -13.64 -1.40
CA LEU A 63 -13.15 -13.61 -1.45
C LEU A 63 -13.68 -13.13 -2.82
N LEU A 64 -13.09 -12.05 -3.36
CA LEU A 64 -13.64 -11.34 -4.52
C LEU A 64 -13.08 -11.85 -5.87
N TYR A 65 -11.85 -12.36 -5.89
CA TYR A 65 -11.14 -12.70 -7.13
C TYR A 65 -10.73 -14.17 -7.25
N SER A 66 -11.14 -15.02 -6.31
CA SER A 66 -10.78 -16.46 -6.29
C SER A 66 -11.13 -17.23 -7.55
N GLN A 67 -12.21 -16.85 -8.23
CA GLN A 67 -12.65 -17.54 -9.45
C GLN A 67 -11.72 -17.30 -10.66
N ARG A 68 -10.99 -16.18 -10.70
CA ARG A 68 -10.09 -15.81 -11.80
C ARG A 68 -8.62 -16.04 -11.50
N ASP A 69 -8.19 -15.71 -10.30
CA ASP A 69 -6.77 -15.70 -9.91
C ASP A 69 -6.33 -17.02 -9.25
N GLY A 70 -7.26 -17.98 -9.11
CA GLY A 70 -7.08 -19.17 -8.30
C GLY A 70 -7.34 -18.88 -6.81
N LYS A 71 -7.94 -19.86 -6.16
CA LYS A 71 -8.28 -19.79 -4.73
C LYS A 71 -7.10 -20.30 -3.91
N LEU A 72 -6.61 -19.47 -2.98
CA LEU A 72 -5.73 -20.00 -1.96
C LEU A 72 -6.58 -20.76 -0.93
N PRO A 73 -6.25 -22.04 -0.64
CA PRO A 73 -6.99 -22.80 0.36
C PRO A 73 -6.85 -22.12 1.73
N TRP A 74 -7.98 -21.85 2.36
CA TRP A 74 -8.03 -21.18 3.67
C TRP A 74 -7.16 -21.86 4.72
N ARG A 75 -7.00 -23.17 4.66
CA ARG A 75 -6.14 -23.95 5.55
C ARG A 75 -4.67 -23.50 5.52
N ARG A 76 -4.20 -23.00 4.37
CA ARG A 76 -2.81 -22.50 4.21
C ARG A 76 -2.71 -21.00 4.41
N LEU A 77 -3.74 -20.26 4.00
CA LEU A 77 -3.77 -18.80 4.12
C LEU A 77 -3.97 -18.35 5.57
N PHE A 78 -4.90 -18.96 6.28
CA PHE A 78 -5.28 -18.55 7.64
C PHE A 78 -4.11 -18.58 8.64
N PRO A 79 -3.30 -19.65 8.75
CA PRO A 79 -2.15 -19.64 9.66
C PRO A 79 -1.13 -18.55 9.32
N ALA A 80 -0.87 -18.31 8.04
CA ALA A 80 0.02 -17.25 7.60
C ALA A 80 -0.49 -15.87 8.00
N LEU A 81 -1.79 -15.60 7.84
CA LEU A 81 -2.42 -14.33 8.23
C LEU A 81 -2.43 -14.14 9.74
N VAL A 82 -2.64 -15.22 10.52
CA VAL A 82 -2.55 -15.16 12.00
C VAL A 82 -1.13 -14.81 12.43
N CYS A 83 -0.11 -15.43 11.84
CA CYS A 83 1.29 -15.07 12.14
C CYS A 83 1.58 -13.60 11.82
N ILE A 84 1.11 -13.09 10.67
CA ILE A 84 1.28 -11.69 10.29
C ILE A 84 0.54 -10.77 11.27
N ALA A 85 -0.71 -11.09 11.62
CA ALA A 85 -1.52 -10.27 12.53
C ALA A 85 -0.89 -10.22 13.95
N LEU A 86 -0.43 -11.35 14.47
CA LEU A 86 0.27 -11.42 15.75
C LEU A 86 1.61 -10.67 15.71
N GLY A 87 2.37 -10.82 14.63
CA GLY A 87 3.62 -10.09 14.42
C GLY A 87 3.41 -8.58 14.40
N LEU A 88 2.41 -8.11 13.66
CA LEU A 88 2.02 -6.69 13.64
C LEU A 88 1.58 -6.22 15.02
N ALA A 89 0.78 -7.01 15.73
CA ALA A 89 0.35 -6.69 17.10
C ALA A 89 1.54 -6.53 18.05
N CYS A 90 2.51 -7.45 18.04
CA CYS A 90 3.71 -7.39 18.87
C CYS A 90 4.53 -6.12 18.61
N VAL A 91 4.77 -5.81 17.33
CA VAL A 91 5.53 -4.60 16.92
C VAL A 91 4.79 -3.34 17.37
N ASN A 92 3.50 -3.25 17.12
CA ASN A 92 2.72 -2.06 17.40
C ASN A 92 2.48 -1.84 18.90
N ILE A 93 2.27 -2.90 19.70
CA ILE A 93 2.16 -2.80 21.17
C ILE A 93 3.46 -2.22 21.76
N ALA A 94 4.62 -2.65 21.24
CA ALA A 94 5.90 -2.10 21.69
C ALA A 94 6.02 -0.58 21.45
N GLU A 95 5.46 -0.06 20.34
CA GLU A 95 5.45 1.38 20.05
C GLU A 95 4.39 2.14 20.87
N LEU A 96 3.24 1.54 21.20
CA LEU A 96 2.19 2.16 22.02
C LEU A 96 2.64 2.50 23.45
N HIS A 97 3.57 1.73 24.00
CA HIS A 97 4.12 1.99 25.36
C HIS A 97 4.95 3.30 25.43
N GLN A 98 5.20 3.98 24.31
CA GLN A 98 6.00 5.21 24.28
C GLN A 98 5.18 6.50 24.50
N GLY A 99 3.89 6.42 24.72
CA GLY A 99 3.01 7.53 25.15
C GLY A 99 1.84 7.81 24.23
N LEU A 100 0.66 7.96 24.83
CA LEU A 100 -0.56 8.42 24.15
C LEU A 100 -0.71 9.93 24.35
N PRO A 101 -1.11 10.69 23.30
CA PRO A 101 -1.39 12.12 23.42
C PRO A 101 -2.68 12.38 24.23
N ASP A 102 -2.89 13.64 24.66
CA ASP A 102 -4.06 14.12 25.40
C ASP A 102 -5.38 13.59 24.83
N PHE A 103 -6.17 12.96 25.69
CA PHE A 103 -7.29 12.12 25.28
C PHE A 103 -8.62 12.90 25.21
N SER A 104 -9.05 13.28 24.01
CA SER A 104 -10.44 13.65 23.74
C SER A 104 -11.14 12.47 23.05
N PRO A 105 -12.14 11.80 23.67
CA PRO A 105 -12.78 10.61 23.10
C PRO A 105 -13.34 10.82 21.70
N TRP A 106 -13.92 11.97 21.40
CA TRP A 106 -14.46 12.30 20.09
C TRP A 106 -13.35 12.48 19.04
N ARG A 107 -12.28 13.19 19.39
CA ARG A 107 -11.13 13.38 18.51
C ARG A 107 -10.45 12.06 18.20
N TYR A 108 -10.28 11.24 19.20
CA TYR A 108 -9.66 9.91 19.07
C TYR A 108 -10.53 8.97 18.23
N GLY A 109 -11.83 8.85 18.52
CA GLY A 109 -12.77 8.01 17.76
C GLY A 109 -12.87 8.42 16.28
N SER A 110 -12.93 9.73 15.99
CA SER A 110 -12.91 10.22 14.61
C SER A 110 -11.59 9.94 13.89
N GLY A 111 -10.46 9.94 14.59
CA GLY A 111 -9.17 9.57 14.05
C GLY A 111 -9.09 8.08 13.68
N ILE A 112 -9.61 7.19 14.54
CA ILE A 112 -9.73 5.75 14.23
C ILE A 112 -10.62 5.54 12.98
N ALA A 113 -11.75 6.21 12.91
CA ALA A 113 -12.65 6.10 11.75
C ALA A 113 -11.94 6.53 10.44
N LEU A 114 -11.18 7.62 10.46
CA LEU A 114 -10.39 8.06 9.30
C LEU A 114 -9.30 7.07 8.92
N ALA A 115 -8.61 6.46 9.89
CA ALA A 115 -7.62 5.42 9.62
C ALA A 115 -8.26 4.18 8.97
N LEU A 116 -9.43 3.75 9.43
CA LEU A 116 -10.19 2.65 8.83
C LEU A 116 -10.65 2.99 7.40
N ILE A 117 -11.10 4.21 7.16
CA ILE A 117 -11.44 4.69 5.80
C ILE A 117 -10.21 4.62 4.90
N SER A 118 -9.02 5.01 5.40
CA SER A 118 -7.76 4.88 4.65
C SER A 118 -7.48 3.43 4.26
N VAL A 119 -7.62 2.47 5.17
CA VAL A 119 -7.46 1.03 4.88
C VAL A 119 -8.40 0.59 3.76
N VAL A 120 -9.67 0.98 3.83
CA VAL A 120 -10.67 0.63 2.80
C VAL A 120 -10.31 1.25 1.46
N CYS A 121 -9.95 2.53 1.42
CA CYS A 121 -9.56 3.24 0.20
C CYS A 121 -8.35 2.57 -0.48
N TRP A 122 -7.32 2.27 0.31
CA TRP A 122 -6.11 1.67 -0.23
C TRP A 122 -6.32 0.21 -0.66
N ALA A 123 -7.06 -0.60 0.12
CA ALA A 123 -7.40 -1.98 -0.26
C ALA A 123 -8.22 -2.01 -1.56
N TRP A 124 -9.21 -1.13 -1.69
CA TRP A 124 -9.99 -0.99 -2.92
C TRP A 124 -9.09 -0.62 -4.11
N TYR A 125 -8.23 0.38 -3.94
CA TYR A 125 -7.26 0.78 -4.95
C TYR A 125 -6.38 -0.40 -5.38
N ALA A 126 -5.76 -1.09 -4.43
CA ALA A 126 -4.84 -2.19 -4.73
C ALA A 126 -5.51 -3.31 -5.52
N LEU A 127 -6.73 -3.69 -5.13
CA LEU A 127 -7.51 -4.72 -5.80
C LEU A 127 -7.93 -4.31 -7.21
N ARG A 128 -8.46 -3.10 -7.38
CA ARG A 128 -8.92 -2.60 -8.69
C ARG A 128 -7.76 -2.32 -9.63
N ASN A 129 -6.66 -1.77 -9.12
CA ASN A 129 -5.43 -1.52 -9.87
C ASN A 129 -4.81 -2.83 -10.40
N ALA A 130 -4.67 -3.83 -9.53
CA ALA A 130 -4.16 -5.13 -9.93
C ALA A 130 -5.05 -5.82 -10.97
N ARG A 131 -6.36 -5.68 -10.84
CA ARG A 131 -7.33 -6.20 -11.81
C ARG A 131 -7.17 -5.52 -13.16
N TRP A 132 -7.15 -4.18 -13.21
CA TRP A 132 -6.99 -3.43 -14.46
C TRP A 132 -5.70 -3.80 -15.20
N LEU A 133 -4.58 -3.90 -14.46
CA LEU A 133 -3.28 -4.29 -15.02
C LEU A 133 -3.28 -5.69 -15.65
N ARG A 134 -4.02 -6.63 -15.08
CA ARG A 134 -4.14 -7.99 -15.62
C ARG A 134 -5.13 -8.09 -16.77
N GLU A 135 -6.16 -7.26 -16.80
CA GLU A 135 -7.09 -7.15 -17.92
C GLU A 135 -6.47 -6.41 -19.12
N ASN A 136 -5.35 -5.68 -18.92
CA ASN A 136 -4.64 -4.93 -19.96
C ASN A 136 -3.13 -5.29 -19.98
N PRO A 137 -2.76 -6.54 -20.30
CA PRO A 137 -1.37 -6.99 -20.28
C PRO A 137 -0.49 -6.34 -21.35
N ASP A 138 -1.10 -5.84 -22.41
CA ASP A 138 -0.50 -5.07 -23.51
C ASP A 138 -0.05 -3.67 -23.07
N LYS A 139 -0.60 -3.14 -21.99
CA LYS A 139 -0.28 -1.80 -21.49
C LYS A 139 0.85 -1.86 -20.45
N PRO A 140 1.98 -1.16 -20.70
CA PRO A 140 3.13 -1.21 -19.79
C PRO A 140 2.80 -0.65 -18.40
N PRO A 141 3.17 -1.35 -17.30
CA PRO A 141 2.96 -0.89 -15.93
C PRO A 141 3.55 0.50 -15.62
N MET A 142 4.67 0.83 -16.26
CA MET A 142 5.32 2.13 -16.15
C MET A 142 4.46 3.27 -16.73
N MET A 143 3.79 3.03 -17.87
CA MET A 143 2.87 3.99 -18.47
C MET A 143 1.70 4.26 -17.53
N TRP A 144 1.16 3.22 -16.90
CA TRP A 144 0.06 3.32 -15.95
C TRP A 144 0.45 4.10 -14.69
N ALA A 145 1.64 3.83 -14.11
CA ALA A 145 2.20 4.61 -13.02
C ALA A 145 2.38 6.10 -13.39
N THR A 146 2.83 6.37 -14.63
CA THR A 146 3.01 7.75 -15.12
C THR A 146 1.67 8.48 -15.27
N ALA A 147 0.61 7.80 -15.72
CA ALA A 147 -0.72 8.39 -15.83
C ALA A 147 -1.28 8.78 -14.45
N GLN A 148 -1.14 7.90 -13.45
CA GLN A 148 -1.55 8.17 -12.07
C GLN A 148 -0.73 9.31 -11.45
N ALA A 149 0.59 9.31 -11.63
CA ALA A 149 1.47 10.40 -11.16
C ALA A 149 1.10 11.75 -11.78
N GLY A 150 0.69 11.77 -13.06
CA GLY A 150 0.23 12.99 -13.72
C GLY A 150 -0.95 13.66 -13.03
N TYR A 151 -1.92 12.87 -12.56
CA TYR A 151 -3.05 13.39 -11.79
C TYR A 151 -2.63 13.94 -10.42
N LEU A 152 -1.70 13.28 -9.72
CA LEU A 152 -1.18 13.77 -8.44
C LEU A 152 -0.44 15.11 -8.61
N ILE A 153 0.36 15.25 -9.66
CA ILE A 153 1.04 16.52 -9.99
C ILE A 153 0.01 17.61 -10.29
N ALA A 154 -1.02 17.32 -11.08
CA ALA A 154 -2.07 18.28 -11.39
C ALA A 154 -2.85 18.71 -10.13
N CYS A 155 -3.22 17.77 -9.25
CA CYS A 155 -3.88 18.08 -7.98
C CYS A 155 -2.98 18.92 -7.06
N GLY A 156 -1.69 18.59 -6.96
CA GLY A 156 -0.73 19.34 -6.17
C GLY A 156 -0.53 20.77 -6.69
N TRP A 157 -0.49 20.93 -8.01
CA TRP A 157 -0.38 22.26 -8.64
C TRP A 157 -1.63 23.11 -8.38
N LEU A 158 -2.84 22.54 -8.55
CA LEU A 158 -4.09 23.23 -8.25
C LEU A 158 -4.20 23.64 -6.79
N HIS A 159 -3.79 22.76 -5.85
CA HIS A 159 -3.77 23.09 -4.43
C HIS A 159 -2.78 24.21 -4.11
N GLY A 160 -1.59 24.17 -4.70
CA GLY A 160 -0.55 25.18 -4.50
C GLY A 160 -0.94 26.59 -4.95
N GLN A 161 -1.88 26.73 -5.92
CA GLN A 161 -2.41 28.02 -6.36
C GLN A 161 -3.27 28.74 -5.29
N HIS A 162 -3.80 27.99 -4.32
CA HIS A 162 -4.73 28.48 -3.30
C HIS A 162 -4.14 28.49 -1.88
N ALA A 163 -2.88 28.08 -1.73
CA ALA A 163 -2.24 27.98 -0.42
C ALA A 163 -1.27 29.15 -0.20
N ASP A 164 -1.62 30.05 0.72
CA ASP A 164 -0.72 31.09 1.23
C ASP A 164 0.29 30.47 2.19
N PHE A 165 1.41 29.98 1.66
CA PHE A 165 2.54 29.52 2.46
C PHE A 165 3.56 30.66 2.61
N PRO A 166 3.83 31.16 3.84
CA PRO A 166 4.79 32.25 4.07
C PRO A 166 6.23 31.88 3.70
N LEU A 167 6.57 30.58 3.74
CA LEU A 167 7.86 30.03 3.31
C LEU A 167 7.65 28.65 2.69
N PRO A 168 7.26 28.56 1.39
CA PRO A 168 6.88 27.29 0.77
C PRO A 168 8.00 26.24 0.74
N PHE A 169 9.27 26.65 0.87
CA PHE A 169 10.44 25.75 0.78
C PHE A 169 11.30 25.74 2.05
N GLY A 170 10.88 26.45 3.12
CA GLY A 170 11.64 26.53 4.37
C GLY A 170 12.98 27.27 4.25
N PRO A 171 13.85 27.22 5.30
CA PRO A 171 15.11 27.99 5.36
C PRO A 171 16.19 27.47 4.40
N ARG A 172 16.04 26.25 3.83
CA ARG A 172 16.99 25.65 2.88
C ARG A 172 16.28 25.14 1.64
N PRO A 173 15.81 26.02 0.74
CA PRO A 173 14.95 25.65 -0.39
C PRO A 173 15.58 24.63 -1.33
N ALA A 174 16.88 24.72 -1.61
CA ALA A 174 17.56 23.76 -2.48
C ALA A 174 17.56 22.34 -1.89
N VAL A 175 17.82 22.20 -0.59
CA VAL A 175 17.79 20.87 0.09
C VAL A 175 16.38 20.32 0.09
N PHE A 176 15.38 21.15 0.40
CA PHE A 176 13.98 20.75 0.37
C PHE A 176 13.56 20.25 -1.02
N VAL A 177 13.80 21.02 -2.06
CA VAL A 177 13.44 20.66 -3.45
C VAL A 177 14.15 19.39 -3.88
N THR A 178 15.45 19.24 -3.58
CA THR A 178 16.21 18.03 -3.92
C THR A 178 15.65 16.79 -3.23
N LEU A 179 15.36 16.87 -1.94
CA LEU A 179 14.76 15.76 -1.18
C LEU A 179 13.36 15.42 -1.69
N MET A 180 12.52 16.42 -1.97
CA MET A 180 11.17 16.19 -2.50
C MET A 180 11.22 15.55 -3.90
N LEU A 181 12.12 15.99 -4.77
CA LEU A 181 12.32 15.35 -6.08
C LEU A 181 12.83 13.92 -5.94
N ALA A 182 13.75 13.65 -5.04
CA ALA A 182 14.24 12.30 -4.78
C ALA A 182 13.11 11.38 -4.29
N ILE A 183 12.30 11.83 -3.32
CA ILE A 183 11.14 11.07 -2.83
C ILE A 183 10.10 10.86 -3.95
N ALA A 184 9.80 11.90 -4.72
CA ALA A 184 8.82 11.81 -5.82
C ALA A 184 9.25 10.83 -6.91
N ILE A 185 10.53 10.81 -7.27
CA ILE A 185 11.06 9.94 -8.32
C ILE A 185 11.23 8.52 -7.79
N PHE A 186 12.02 8.33 -6.71
CA PHE A 186 12.42 7.00 -6.26
C PHE A 186 11.34 6.32 -5.43
N CYS A 187 10.75 7.00 -4.46
CA CYS A 187 9.76 6.38 -3.57
C CYS A 187 8.37 6.33 -4.19
N SER A 188 7.94 7.38 -4.90
CA SER A 188 6.59 7.42 -5.45
C SER A 188 6.50 6.82 -6.84
N TRP A 189 7.22 7.36 -7.82
CA TRP A 189 7.08 6.91 -9.22
C TRP A 189 7.69 5.53 -9.48
N VAL A 190 8.94 5.29 -9.07
CA VAL A 190 9.59 3.98 -9.22
C VAL A 190 8.90 2.95 -8.33
N GLY A 191 8.51 3.31 -7.11
CA GLY A 191 7.73 2.46 -6.21
C GLY A 191 6.40 2.03 -6.82
N ALA A 192 5.63 2.97 -7.37
CA ALA A 192 4.37 2.68 -8.06
C ALA A 192 4.58 1.81 -9.31
N TRP A 193 5.65 2.03 -10.07
CA TRP A 193 6.01 1.18 -11.19
C TRP A 193 6.31 -0.27 -10.74
N CYS A 194 7.16 -0.45 -9.73
CA CYS A 194 7.46 -1.78 -9.18
C CYS A 194 6.20 -2.47 -8.65
N TRP A 195 5.35 -1.74 -7.92
CA TRP A 195 4.05 -2.23 -7.46
C TRP A 195 3.14 -2.69 -8.60
N ASN A 196 3.07 -1.90 -9.68
CA ASN A 196 2.26 -2.23 -10.85
C ASN A 196 2.81 -3.46 -11.59
N VAL A 197 4.14 -3.60 -11.70
CA VAL A 197 4.77 -4.81 -12.27
C VAL A 197 4.44 -6.04 -11.42
N ALA A 198 4.55 -5.95 -10.09
CA ALA A 198 4.18 -7.02 -9.18
C ALA A 198 2.70 -7.37 -9.29
N SER A 199 1.81 -6.37 -9.34
CA SER A 199 0.36 -6.52 -9.47
C SER A 199 -0.06 -7.18 -10.79
N GLN A 200 0.71 -6.97 -11.85
CA GLN A 200 0.47 -7.62 -13.15
C GLN A 200 0.91 -9.08 -13.17
N ARG A 201 2.01 -9.41 -12.48
CA ARG A 201 2.66 -10.73 -12.55
C ARG A 201 2.26 -11.69 -11.43
N LEU A 202 1.88 -11.18 -10.27
CA LEU A 202 1.59 -11.98 -9.08
C LEU A 202 0.08 -12.09 -8.83
N PRO A 203 -0.40 -13.20 -8.28
CA PRO A 203 -1.76 -13.32 -7.77
C PRO A 203 -2.03 -12.26 -6.69
N THR A 204 -3.22 -11.65 -6.70
CA THR A 204 -3.57 -10.55 -5.78
C THR A 204 -3.48 -10.97 -4.30
N VAL A 205 -3.76 -12.24 -4.01
CA VAL A 205 -3.69 -12.79 -2.65
C VAL A 205 -2.27 -12.73 -2.06
N ILE A 206 -1.23 -12.83 -2.92
CA ILE A 206 0.18 -12.78 -2.47
C ILE A 206 0.66 -11.34 -2.29
N LEU A 207 0.07 -10.37 -2.98
CA LEU A 207 0.47 -8.96 -2.87
C LEU A 207 0.35 -8.42 -1.43
N GLY A 208 -0.72 -8.81 -0.71
CA GLY A 208 -0.92 -8.38 0.67
C GLY A 208 0.23 -8.76 1.60
N PRO A 209 0.59 -10.05 1.73
CA PRO A 209 1.74 -10.49 2.52
C PRO A 209 3.05 -9.80 2.14
N LEU A 210 3.27 -9.45 0.87
CA LEU A 210 4.48 -8.75 0.43
C LEU A 210 4.58 -7.31 0.98
N ILE A 211 3.46 -6.67 1.33
CA ILE A 211 3.47 -5.33 1.97
C ILE A 211 4.21 -5.37 3.32
N VAL A 212 4.26 -6.52 4.00
CA VAL A 212 5.01 -6.67 5.25
C VAL A 212 6.49 -6.29 5.09
N PHE A 213 7.07 -6.44 3.88
CA PHE A 213 8.44 -6.00 3.62
C PHE A 213 8.65 -4.51 3.86
N GLU A 214 7.62 -3.68 3.61
CA GLU A 214 7.65 -2.24 3.94
C GLU A 214 7.81 -2.05 5.45
N THR A 215 7.02 -2.77 6.26
CA THR A 215 7.13 -2.73 7.73
C THR A 215 8.51 -3.19 8.20
N LEU A 216 9.01 -4.30 7.65
CA LEU A 216 10.33 -4.82 8.01
C LEU A 216 11.46 -3.85 7.65
N ALA A 217 11.40 -3.23 6.46
CA ALA A 217 12.36 -2.21 6.04
C ALA A 217 12.30 -0.97 6.94
N GLY A 218 11.10 -0.50 7.27
CA GLY A 218 10.91 0.63 8.19
C GLY A 218 11.49 0.37 9.57
N LEU A 219 11.27 -0.82 10.12
CA LEU A 219 11.88 -1.24 11.39
C LEU A 219 13.40 -1.30 11.30
N LEU A 220 13.94 -1.89 10.24
CA LEU A 220 15.38 -1.96 10.01
C LEU A 220 16.01 -0.57 10.01
N TYR A 221 15.44 0.37 9.24
CA TYR A 221 15.94 1.76 9.20
C TYR A 221 15.83 2.45 10.56
N THR A 222 14.74 2.21 11.29
CA THR A 222 14.55 2.78 12.64
C THR A 222 15.64 2.30 13.60
N PHE A 223 15.97 1.00 13.62
CA PHE A 223 17.01 0.47 14.48
C PHE A 223 18.41 0.91 14.08
N ILE A 224 18.68 1.03 12.77
CA ILE A 224 19.95 1.59 12.27
C ILE A 224 20.11 3.05 12.73
N LEU A 225 19.06 3.87 12.61
CA LEU A 225 19.11 5.27 13.00
C LEU A 225 19.21 5.46 14.52
N ARG A 226 18.49 4.65 15.30
CA ARG A 226 18.51 4.70 16.76
C ARG A 226 19.75 4.04 17.37
N GLN A 227 20.55 3.32 16.57
CA GLN A 227 21.73 2.57 17.04
C GLN A 227 21.40 1.66 18.23
N SER A 228 20.21 1.08 18.25
CA SER A 228 19.69 0.26 19.35
C SER A 228 19.14 -1.06 18.82
N LEU A 229 19.31 -2.12 19.60
CA LEU A 229 18.71 -3.41 19.28
C LEU A 229 17.18 -3.39 19.57
N PRO A 230 16.39 -4.13 18.79
CA PRO A 230 14.97 -4.24 19.03
C PRO A 230 14.66 -4.87 20.37
N PRO A 231 13.66 -4.35 21.13
CA PRO A 231 13.15 -5.02 22.32
C PRO A 231 12.68 -6.45 21.97
N LEU A 232 12.69 -7.35 22.95
CA LEU A 232 12.34 -8.75 22.75
C LEU A 232 10.95 -8.93 22.11
N LEU A 233 9.98 -8.09 22.48
CA LEU A 233 8.63 -8.10 21.92
C LEU A 233 8.65 -7.72 20.42
N THR A 234 9.41 -6.70 20.03
CA THR A 234 9.57 -6.30 18.62
C THR A 234 10.30 -7.37 17.82
N PHE A 235 11.35 -7.96 18.40
CA PHE A 235 12.10 -9.05 17.77
C PHE A 235 11.22 -10.28 17.49
N SER A 236 10.39 -10.70 18.48
CA SER A 236 9.44 -11.80 18.28
C SER A 236 8.38 -11.45 17.21
N GLY A 237 7.92 -10.19 17.17
CA GLY A 237 7.03 -9.68 16.13
C GLY A 237 7.65 -9.78 14.74
N ILE A 238 8.92 -9.38 14.57
CA ILE A 238 9.65 -9.50 13.32
C ILE A 238 9.73 -10.97 12.85
N LEU A 239 10.06 -11.89 13.75
CA LEU A 239 10.10 -13.32 13.40
C LEU A 239 8.74 -13.84 12.94
N LEU A 240 7.66 -13.48 13.63
CA LEU A 240 6.30 -13.85 13.24
C LEU A 240 5.92 -13.27 11.88
N LEU A 241 6.27 -12.01 11.59
CA LEU A 241 6.04 -11.37 10.29
C LEU A 241 6.76 -12.14 9.16
N VAL A 242 8.03 -12.44 9.34
CA VAL A 242 8.83 -13.18 8.35
C VAL A 242 8.26 -14.57 8.12
N LEU A 243 7.93 -15.32 9.18
CA LEU A 243 7.33 -16.65 9.08
C LEU A 243 5.98 -16.61 8.37
N GLY A 244 5.14 -15.62 8.70
CA GLY A 244 3.84 -15.43 8.07
C GLY A 244 3.96 -15.16 6.57
N VAL A 245 4.86 -14.25 6.16
CA VAL A 245 5.10 -13.95 4.74
C VAL A 245 5.64 -15.17 3.99
N VAL A 246 6.66 -15.84 4.52
CA VAL A 246 7.24 -17.04 3.91
C VAL A 246 6.17 -18.13 3.74
N SER A 247 5.32 -18.32 4.75
CA SER A 247 4.22 -19.29 4.70
C SER A 247 3.18 -18.91 3.64
N ALA A 248 2.81 -17.63 3.54
CA ALA A 248 1.86 -17.13 2.55
C ALA A 248 2.40 -17.26 1.11
N VAL A 249 3.67 -16.91 0.89
CA VAL A 249 4.30 -16.98 -0.45
C VAL A 249 4.50 -18.43 -0.90
N ARG A 250 4.78 -19.36 0.03
CA ARG A 250 4.88 -20.79 -0.26
C ARG A 250 3.54 -21.46 -0.54
N ALA A 251 2.45 -20.87 -0.09
CA ALA A 251 1.10 -21.34 -0.36
C ALA A 251 0.76 -21.06 -1.83
N ARG A 252 0.87 -22.09 -2.71
CA ARG A 252 0.52 -21.94 -4.12
C ARG A 252 -1.01 -21.90 -4.28
N PRO A 253 -1.55 -20.99 -5.11
CA PRO A 253 -2.96 -20.99 -5.47
C PRO A 253 -3.32 -22.29 -6.21
N GLU A 254 -4.48 -22.85 -5.94
CA GLU A 254 -5.07 -23.92 -6.75
C GLU A 254 -5.42 -23.35 -8.13
N LYS A 255 -5.14 -24.10 -9.19
CA LYS A 255 -5.45 -23.66 -10.56
C LYS A 255 -6.96 -23.33 -10.67
N PRO A 256 -7.35 -22.27 -11.40
CA PRO A 256 -8.77 -22.01 -11.65
C PRO A 256 -9.42 -23.20 -12.35
N ALA A 257 -10.61 -23.60 -11.91
CA ALA A 257 -11.37 -24.71 -12.47
C ALA A 257 -11.60 -24.59 -13.99
N LEU A 258 -11.65 -23.35 -14.53
CA LEU A 258 -11.74 -23.09 -15.96
C LEU A 258 -10.49 -23.55 -16.75
N GLN A 259 -9.30 -23.52 -16.15
CA GLN A 259 -8.08 -24.00 -16.81
C GLN A 259 -7.96 -25.53 -16.79
N GLU A 260 -8.53 -26.20 -15.80
CA GLU A 260 -8.62 -27.66 -15.77
C GLU A 260 -9.53 -28.17 -16.88
N LEU A 261 -10.71 -27.58 -17.08
CA LEU A 261 -11.64 -27.94 -18.15
C LEU A 261 -11.09 -27.71 -19.55
N VAL A 262 -10.20 -26.73 -19.73
CA VAL A 262 -9.53 -26.48 -21.03
C VAL A 262 -8.35 -27.43 -21.24
N SER A 263 -7.68 -27.90 -20.18
CA SER A 263 -6.58 -28.86 -20.28
C SER A 263 -7.05 -30.31 -20.50
N GLU A 264 -8.25 -30.66 -20.00
CA GLU A 264 -8.86 -31.99 -20.26
C GLU A 264 -9.46 -32.15 -21.67
N LYS A 265 -9.71 -31.02 -22.36
CA LYS A 265 -10.23 -31.02 -23.73
C LYS A 265 -9.15 -30.96 -24.83
N LYS A 266 -7.89 -30.98 -24.50
CA LYS A 266 -6.74 -31.09 -25.39
C LYS A 266 -6.06 -32.44 -25.25
#